data_f14ece2f3c33293cb0355aef23c42006
#
_entry.id   f14ece2f3c33293cb0355aef23c42006
#
_cell.length_a   1.000
_cell.length_b   1.000
_cell.length_c   1.000
_cell.angle_alpha   90.00
_cell.angle_beta   90.00
_cell.angle_gamma   90.00
#
_symmetry.space_group_name_H-M   'P 1'
#
loop_
_entity.id
_entity.type
_entity.pdbx_description
1 polymer ?
#
loop_
_entity_poly.entity_id
_entity_poly.type
_entity_poly.pdbx_seq_one_letter_code
_entity_poly.pdbx_strand_id
1 'polypeptide(L)'
;MPYSPAHKPKTRIRILNAATALFKKNGFENVTIDQVMAEAGLTRGGFYAHFKNKEDLFVACVENGMSLLSSPILAKLRKAERAGGDWVTSFAELYLSRVHIENPELGCALPTLSAEVSRSGVRAREAFSKLINQASEKLAWKLAKEDDVPGIDRHINPES
;
A
#
# COMPACT_ATOMS: atom_id res chain seq x y z
N MET A 1 -1.35 35.49 -7.69
CA MET A 1 -1.63 34.51 -8.77
C MET A 1 -2.63 33.53 -8.22
N PRO A 2 -3.84 33.34 -8.80
CA PRO A 2 -4.79 32.36 -8.30
C PRO A 2 -4.25 30.95 -8.56
N TYR A 3 -4.27 30.12 -7.54
CA TYR A 3 -3.84 28.71 -7.56
C TYR A 3 -4.66 27.94 -8.58
N SER A 4 -4.01 27.36 -9.61
CA SER A 4 -4.70 26.59 -10.67
C SER A 4 -5.42 25.37 -10.07
N PRO A 5 -6.70 25.09 -10.45
CA PRO A 5 -7.46 23.93 -9.99
C PRO A 5 -6.73 22.59 -10.15
N ALA A 6 -5.87 22.47 -11.15
CA ALA A 6 -5.07 21.26 -11.42
C ALA A 6 -3.91 21.03 -10.42
N HIS A 7 -3.54 22.05 -9.62
CA HIS A 7 -2.42 21.95 -8.67
C HIS A 7 -2.83 21.21 -7.39
N LYS A 8 -4.09 21.35 -6.96
CA LYS A 8 -4.60 20.76 -5.71
C LYS A 8 -4.54 19.23 -5.68
N PRO A 9 -4.94 18.48 -6.73
CA PRO A 9 -4.79 17.03 -6.80
C PRO A 9 -3.33 16.57 -6.75
N LYS A 10 -2.43 17.23 -7.47
CA LYS A 10 -1.00 16.90 -7.49
C LYS A 10 -0.36 17.07 -6.11
N THR A 11 -0.68 18.15 -5.41
CA THR A 11 -0.21 18.42 -4.06
C THR A 11 -0.71 17.34 -3.08
N ARG A 12 -2.00 16.96 -3.15
CA ARG A 12 -2.57 15.90 -2.31
C ARG A 12 -1.84 14.56 -2.52
N ILE A 13 -1.54 14.18 -3.75
CA ILE A 13 -0.79 12.96 -4.08
C ILE A 13 0.63 13.01 -3.50
N ARG A 14 1.33 14.15 -3.58
CA ARG A 14 2.66 14.32 -2.98
C ARG A 14 2.63 14.09 -1.48
N ILE A 15 1.65 14.67 -0.78
CA ILE A 15 1.48 14.48 0.67
C ILE A 15 1.19 13.01 1.00
N LEU A 16 0.31 12.34 0.24
CA LEU A 16 -0.01 10.93 0.42
C LEU A 16 1.20 10.02 0.23
N ASN A 17 2.01 10.26 -0.80
CA ASN A 17 3.20 9.46 -1.06
C ASN A 17 4.25 9.62 0.05
N ALA A 18 4.52 10.85 0.47
CA ALA A 18 5.43 11.15 1.58
C ALA A 18 4.95 10.51 2.89
N ALA A 19 3.66 10.66 3.22
CA ALA A 19 3.07 10.07 4.41
C ALA A 19 3.11 8.55 4.39
N THR A 20 2.78 7.93 3.27
CA THR A 20 2.80 6.46 3.12
C THR A 20 4.20 5.90 3.36
N ALA A 21 5.24 6.52 2.78
CA ALA A 21 6.63 6.12 2.99
C ALA A 21 7.05 6.25 4.46
N LEU A 22 6.75 7.39 5.08
CA LEU A 22 7.09 7.66 6.48
C LEU A 22 6.33 6.73 7.45
N PHE A 23 5.03 6.51 7.25
CA PHE A 23 4.24 5.61 8.09
C PHE A 23 4.72 4.16 7.99
N LYS A 24 5.07 3.69 6.81
CA LYS A 24 5.66 2.36 6.64
C LYS A 24 7.00 2.20 7.33
N LYS A 25 7.84 3.23 7.30
CA LYS A 25 9.20 3.20 7.86
C LYS A 25 9.22 3.38 9.37
N ASN A 26 8.43 4.30 9.89
CA ASN A 26 8.55 4.79 11.27
C ASN A 26 7.31 4.47 12.13
N GLY A 27 6.23 3.95 11.55
CA GLY A 27 4.93 3.77 12.22
C GLY A 27 4.12 5.06 12.32
N PHE A 28 2.82 4.93 12.56
CA PHE A 28 1.89 6.06 12.62
C PHE A 28 2.22 7.03 13.76
N GLU A 29 2.51 6.51 14.96
CA GLU A 29 2.71 7.34 16.15
C GLU A 29 3.93 8.25 16.04
N ASN A 30 5.02 7.74 15.48
CA ASN A 30 6.32 8.44 15.43
C ASN A 30 6.43 9.45 14.28
N VAL A 31 5.43 9.56 13.41
CA VAL A 31 5.42 10.50 12.28
C VAL A 31 4.57 11.72 12.61
N THR A 32 5.13 12.89 12.40
CA THR A 32 4.44 14.19 12.57
C THR A 32 3.99 14.77 11.23
N ILE A 33 2.98 15.66 11.27
CA ILE A 33 2.54 16.40 10.08
C ILE A 33 3.69 17.22 9.49
N ASP A 34 4.56 17.80 10.35
CA ASP A 34 5.70 18.58 9.89
C ASP A 34 6.69 17.75 9.08
N GLN A 35 7.00 16.53 9.55
CA GLN A 35 7.86 15.60 8.81
C GLN A 35 7.25 15.20 7.46
N VAL A 36 5.94 14.92 7.41
CA VAL A 36 5.25 14.60 6.17
C VAL A 36 5.31 15.78 5.18
N MET A 37 5.07 16.99 5.66
CA MET A 37 5.05 18.16 4.79
C MET A 37 6.45 18.51 4.30
N ALA A 38 7.47 18.38 5.16
CA ALA A 38 8.88 18.57 4.78
C ALA A 38 9.31 17.54 3.72
N GLU A 39 8.99 16.25 3.91
CA GLU A 39 9.25 15.18 2.95
C GLU A 39 8.53 15.41 1.61
N ALA A 40 7.31 15.96 1.66
CA ALA A 40 6.57 16.36 0.47
C ALA A 40 7.12 17.64 -0.18
N GLY A 41 8.12 18.33 0.41
CA GLY A 41 8.63 19.63 -0.06
C GLY A 41 7.59 20.75 0.03
N LEU A 42 6.80 20.76 1.10
CA LEU A 42 5.68 21.68 1.31
C LEU A 42 5.75 22.31 2.71
N THR A 43 5.07 23.43 2.90
CA THR A 43 4.92 24.05 4.21
C THR A 43 3.77 23.44 5.00
N ARG A 44 3.89 23.43 6.35
CA ARG A 44 2.84 22.93 7.26
C ARG A 44 1.46 23.53 7.00
N GLY A 45 1.38 24.83 6.70
CA GLY A 45 0.11 25.52 6.45
C GLY A 45 -0.70 24.93 5.29
N GLY A 46 -0.02 24.33 4.30
CA GLY A 46 -0.68 23.67 3.16
C GLY A 46 -1.39 22.36 3.52
N PHE A 47 -1.10 21.73 4.65
CA PHE A 47 -1.67 20.47 5.08
C PHE A 47 -3.20 20.52 5.19
N TYR A 48 -3.69 21.51 5.93
CA TYR A 48 -5.11 21.63 6.25
C TYR A 48 -6.03 21.96 5.07
N ALA A 49 -5.44 22.33 3.93
CA ALA A 49 -6.19 22.43 2.67
C ALA A 49 -6.55 21.05 2.06
N HIS A 50 -5.92 19.95 2.55
CA HIS A 50 -6.03 18.61 1.99
C HIS A 50 -6.54 17.56 2.99
N PHE A 51 -6.19 17.69 4.27
CA PHE A 51 -6.51 16.73 5.34
C PHE A 51 -6.87 17.47 6.63
N LYS A 52 -7.84 16.94 7.38
CA LYS A 52 -8.31 17.54 8.63
C LYS A 52 -7.31 17.36 9.79
N ASN A 53 -6.68 16.19 9.84
CA ASN A 53 -5.73 15.80 10.88
C ASN A 53 -4.85 14.63 10.40
N LYS A 54 -3.92 14.17 11.25
CA LYS A 54 -3.01 13.06 10.94
C LYS A 54 -3.77 11.72 10.72
N GLU A 55 -4.85 11.48 11.46
CA GLU A 55 -5.68 10.28 11.31
C GLU A 55 -6.39 10.26 9.94
N ASP A 56 -6.95 11.39 9.49
CA ASP A 56 -7.58 11.52 8.18
C ASP A 56 -6.57 11.27 7.05
N LEU A 57 -5.34 11.75 7.20
CA LEU A 57 -4.23 11.44 6.30
C LEU A 57 -3.89 9.94 6.34
N PHE A 58 -3.82 9.31 7.52
CA PHE A 58 -3.52 7.90 7.67
C PHE A 58 -4.56 7.02 7.00
N VAL A 59 -5.85 7.29 7.21
CA VAL A 59 -6.97 6.60 6.54
C VAL A 59 -6.82 6.73 5.03
N ALA A 60 -6.55 7.94 4.53
CA ALA A 60 -6.34 8.16 3.10
C ALA A 60 -5.09 7.43 2.56
N CYS A 61 -4.03 7.27 3.38
CA CYS A 61 -2.87 6.45 3.02
C CYS A 61 -3.23 4.96 2.94
N VAL A 62 -4.05 4.45 3.86
CA VAL A 62 -4.55 3.07 3.83
C VAL A 62 -5.40 2.86 2.58
N GLU A 63 -6.35 3.75 2.29
CA GLU A 63 -7.20 3.68 1.10
C GLU A 63 -6.38 3.76 -0.21
N ASN A 64 -5.37 4.63 -0.24
CA ASN A 64 -4.48 4.81 -1.38
C ASN A 64 -3.32 3.79 -1.40
N GLY A 65 -3.05 3.17 -0.28
CA GLY A 65 -2.00 2.15 -0.09
C GLY A 65 -2.21 0.89 -0.94
N MET A 66 -3.40 0.78 -1.53
CA MET A 66 -3.73 -0.09 -2.66
C MET A 66 -2.99 0.22 -3.95
N SER A 67 -2.14 1.18 -3.96
CA SER A 67 -1.12 1.31 -4.98
C SER A 67 -0.09 0.14 -4.98
N LEU A 68 -0.49 -1.01 -4.37
CA LEU A 68 0.05 -2.32 -4.75
C LEU A 68 0.16 -2.45 -6.27
N LEU A 69 -0.80 -1.88 -7.01
CA LEU A 69 -0.81 -1.88 -8.47
C LEU A 69 0.25 -0.97 -9.10
N SER A 70 0.82 -0.04 -8.37
CA SER A 70 1.93 0.83 -8.81
C SER A 70 3.24 0.55 -8.07
N SER A 71 3.28 -0.48 -7.19
CA SER A 71 4.52 -0.83 -6.51
C SER A 71 5.57 -1.36 -7.50
N PRO A 72 6.86 -1.12 -7.25
CA PRO A 72 7.94 -1.70 -8.04
C PRO A 72 7.87 -3.24 -8.12
N ILE A 73 7.31 -3.88 -7.09
CA ILE A 73 7.09 -5.33 -7.03
C ILE A 73 6.13 -5.77 -8.14
N LEU A 74 4.98 -5.10 -8.30
CA LEU A 74 4.03 -5.45 -9.35
C LEU A 74 4.55 -5.15 -10.76
N ALA A 75 5.37 -4.12 -10.93
CA ALA A 75 6.03 -3.88 -12.20
C ALA A 75 6.95 -5.05 -12.58
N LYS A 76 7.71 -5.59 -11.61
CA LYS A 76 8.56 -6.77 -11.80
C LYS A 76 7.74 -8.03 -12.08
N LEU A 77 6.64 -8.25 -11.33
CA LEU A 77 5.73 -9.38 -11.56
C LEU A 77 5.12 -9.37 -12.96
N ARG A 78 4.65 -8.21 -13.42
CA ARG A 78 4.14 -8.08 -14.79
C ARG A 78 5.20 -8.34 -15.85
N LYS A 79 6.46 -7.99 -15.57
CA LYS A 79 7.59 -8.28 -16.47
C LYS A 79 7.87 -9.78 -16.50
N ALA A 80 7.88 -10.46 -15.36
CA ALA A 80 8.07 -11.91 -15.26
C ALA A 80 6.94 -12.67 -16.00
N GLU A 81 5.68 -12.29 -15.77
CA GLU A 81 4.50 -12.85 -16.43
C GLU A 81 4.58 -12.71 -17.96
N ARG A 82 4.97 -11.54 -18.46
CA ARG A 82 5.16 -11.33 -19.92
C ARG A 82 6.28 -12.15 -20.53
N ALA A 83 7.26 -12.55 -19.72
CA ALA A 83 8.36 -13.41 -20.12
C ALA A 83 8.01 -14.91 -20.03
N GLY A 84 6.76 -15.27 -19.72
CA GLY A 84 6.31 -16.65 -19.59
C GLY A 84 6.68 -17.30 -18.25
N GLY A 85 7.07 -16.50 -17.26
CA GLY A 85 7.36 -16.99 -15.91
C GLY A 85 6.07 -17.28 -15.11
N ASP A 86 6.15 -18.25 -14.21
CA ASP A 86 5.09 -18.52 -13.23
C ASP A 86 4.93 -17.33 -12.27
N TRP A 87 3.69 -16.83 -12.19
CA TRP A 87 3.37 -15.66 -11.39
C TRP A 87 3.49 -15.93 -9.89
N VAL A 88 3.08 -17.12 -9.43
CA VAL A 88 3.10 -17.49 -8.01
C VAL A 88 4.54 -17.56 -7.49
N THR A 89 5.40 -18.27 -8.21
CA THR A 89 6.82 -18.37 -7.89
C THR A 89 7.48 -16.99 -7.92
N SER A 90 7.24 -16.22 -8.98
CA SER A 90 7.78 -14.86 -9.10
C SER A 90 7.31 -13.93 -7.98
N PHE A 91 6.03 -14.06 -7.56
CA PHE A 91 5.50 -13.31 -6.43
C PHE A 91 6.18 -13.72 -5.11
N ALA A 92 6.29 -15.03 -4.86
CA ALA A 92 6.92 -15.54 -3.65
C ALA A 92 8.39 -15.10 -3.55
N GLU A 93 9.17 -15.25 -4.62
CA GLU A 93 10.56 -14.82 -4.67
C GLU A 93 10.74 -13.31 -4.40
N LEU A 94 9.90 -12.47 -5.01
CA LEU A 94 9.95 -11.03 -4.81
C LEU A 94 9.48 -10.63 -3.40
N TYR A 95 8.42 -11.26 -2.91
CA TYR A 95 7.83 -10.94 -1.61
C TYR A 95 8.73 -11.38 -0.45
N LEU A 96 9.41 -12.52 -0.58
CA LEU A 96 10.35 -13.07 0.41
C LEU A 96 11.79 -12.58 0.20
N SER A 97 12.02 -11.69 -0.77
CA SER A 97 13.37 -11.18 -1.05
C SER A 97 13.90 -10.28 0.08
N ARG A 98 15.23 -10.29 0.27
CA ARG A 98 15.90 -9.35 1.18
C ARG A 98 15.55 -7.90 0.90
N VAL A 99 15.45 -7.53 -0.38
CA VAL A 99 15.09 -6.16 -0.79
C VAL A 99 13.73 -5.76 -0.23
N HIS A 100 12.75 -6.67 -0.21
CA HIS A 100 11.44 -6.39 0.37
C HIS A 100 11.48 -6.24 1.89
N ILE A 101 12.29 -7.07 2.56
CA ILE A 101 12.42 -7.06 4.02
C ILE A 101 13.19 -5.83 4.51
N GLU A 102 14.28 -5.48 3.82
CA GLU A 102 15.18 -4.38 4.21
C GLU A 102 14.65 -2.98 3.82
N ASN A 103 13.65 -2.91 2.91
CA ASN A 103 13.05 -1.66 2.45
C ASN A 103 11.52 -1.66 2.63
N PRO A 104 11.02 -1.57 3.86
CA PRO A 104 9.58 -1.65 4.14
C PRO A 104 8.77 -0.54 3.44
N GLU A 105 9.38 0.61 3.18
CA GLU A 105 8.75 1.72 2.46
C GLU A 105 8.44 1.40 0.99
N LEU A 106 9.20 0.48 0.38
CA LEU A 106 8.97 -0.03 -0.97
C LEU A 106 8.06 -1.26 -1.00
N GLY A 107 7.85 -1.88 0.17
CA GLY A 107 7.13 -3.12 0.33
C GLY A 107 5.60 -2.98 0.31
N CYS A 108 4.93 -4.11 0.59
CA CYS A 108 3.49 -4.16 0.74
C CYS A 108 3.03 -3.39 1.98
N ALA A 109 1.98 -2.59 1.85
CA ALA A 109 1.43 -1.85 2.98
C ALA A 109 0.68 -2.75 3.98
N LEU A 110 0.20 -3.92 3.55
CA LEU A 110 -0.61 -4.81 4.38
C LEU A 110 0.13 -5.25 5.66
N PRO A 111 1.28 -5.93 5.59
CA PRO A 111 1.98 -6.36 6.81
C PRO A 111 2.51 -5.17 7.62
N THR A 112 3.00 -4.13 6.94
CA THR A 112 3.64 -2.99 7.60
C THR A 112 2.65 -2.12 8.38
N LEU A 113 1.42 -1.94 7.88
CA LEU A 113 0.42 -1.09 8.51
C LEU A 113 -0.59 -1.86 9.38
N SER A 114 -0.61 -3.20 9.32
CA SER A 114 -1.60 -4.01 10.08
C SER A 114 -1.58 -3.76 11.57
N ALA A 115 -0.39 -3.70 12.18
CA ALA A 115 -0.22 -3.43 13.61
C ALA A 115 -0.69 -2.03 14.00
N GLU A 116 -0.45 -1.03 13.16
CA GLU A 116 -0.90 0.35 13.38
C GLU A 116 -2.42 0.45 13.25
N VAL A 117 -2.99 -0.18 12.21
CA VAL A 117 -4.45 -0.21 11.98
C VAL A 117 -5.18 -0.88 13.13
N SER A 118 -4.65 -1.97 13.70
CA SER A 118 -5.30 -2.66 14.83
C SER A 118 -5.50 -1.75 16.05
N ARG A 119 -4.59 -0.79 16.24
CA ARG A 119 -4.64 0.22 17.33
C ARG A 119 -5.37 1.51 16.94
N SER A 120 -5.70 1.67 15.68
CA SER A 120 -6.34 2.88 15.14
C SER A 120 -7.87 2.86 15.30
N GLY A 121 -8.51 3.99 14.99
CA GLY A 121 -9.96 4.15 15.00
C GLY A 121 -10.70 3.27 13.98
N VAL A 122 -12.03 3.22 14.10
CA VAL A 122 -12.91 2.38 13.27
C VAL A 122 -12.71 2.66 11.76
N ARG A 123 -12.57 3.93 11.37
CA ARG A 123 -12.39 4.34 9.97
C ARG A 123 -11.14 3.71 9.32
N ALA A 124 -10.03 3.65 10.05
CA ALA A 124 -8.79 3.05 9.55
C ALA A 124 -8.95 1.53 9.39
N ARG A 125 -9.62 0.87 10.35
CA ARG A 125 -9.91 -0.58 10.26
C ARG A 125 -10.83 -0.91 9.09
N GLU A 126 -11.88 -0.13 8.85
CA GLU A 126 -12.78 -0.32 7.70
C GLU A 126 -12.05 -0.12 6.37
N ALA A 127 -11.22 0.93 6.26
CA ALA A 127 -10.41 1.18 5.08
C ALA A 127 -9.45 0.00 4.82
N PHE A 128 -8.83 -0.54 5.87
CA PHE A 128 -7.92 -1.66 5.78
C PHE A 128 -8.63 -2.97 5.42
N SER A 129 -9.83 -3.23 5.97
CA SER A 129 -10.65 -4.38 5.59
C SER A 129 -11.02 -4.37 4.11
N LYS A 130 -11.42 -3.22 3.58
CA LYS A 130 -11.65 -3.06 2.14
C LYS A 130 -10.38 -3.35 1.33
N LEU A 131 -9.24 -2.90 1.83
CA LEU A 131 -7.94 -3.14 1.24
C LEU A 131 -7.64 -4.64 1.14
N ILE A 132 -7.78 -5.37 2.23
CA ILE A 132 -7.55 -6.82 2.29
C ILE A 132 -8.49 -7.53 1.32
N ASN A 133 -9.79 -7.25 1.36
CA ASN A 133 -10.78 -7.90 0.50
C ASN A 133 -10.44 -7.72 -0.98
N GLN A 134 -10.12 -6.50 -1.41
CA GLN A 134 -9.74 -6.24 -2.79
C GLN A 134 -8.42 -6.92 -3.19
N ALA A 135 -7.45 -7.02 -2.27
CA ALA A 135 -6.20 -7.73 -2.51
C ALA A 135 -6.46 -9.24 -2.66
N SER A 136 -7.29 -9.82 -1.78
CA SER A 136 -7.68 -11.23 -1.81
C SER A 136 -8.45 -11.59 -3.07
N GLU A 137 -9.42 -10.77 -3.49
CA GLU A 137 -10.17 -10.98 -4.73
C GLU A 137 -9.26 -10.97 -5.95
N LYS A 138 -8.31 -10.03 -6.02
CA LYS A 138 -7.34 -9.96 -7.13
C LYS A 138 -6.40 -11.15 -7.14
N LEU A 139 -5.94 -11.58 -5.97
CA LEU A 139 -5.09 -12.76 -5.84
C LEU A 139 -5.84 -14.03 -6.26
N ALA A 140 -7.06 -14.23 -5.74
CA ALA A 140 -7.92 -15.35 -6.09
C ALA A 140 -8.21 -15.40 -7.60
N TRP A 141 -8.51 -14.24 -8.22
CA TRP A 141 -8.72 -14.16 -9.66
C TRP A 141 -7.46 -14.52 -10.47
N LYS A 142 -6.27 -14.13 -10.00
CA LYS A 142 -5.01 -14.50 -10.64
C LYS A 142 -4.75 -16.00 -10.52
N LEU A 143 -4.91 -16.56 -9.33
CA LEU A 143 -4.71 -17.99 -9.07
C LEU A 143 -5.69 -18.87 -9.87
N ALA A 144 -6.95 -18.43 -10.03
CA ALA A 144 -7.94 -19.15 -10.83
C ALA A 144 -7.64 -19.15 -12.34
N LYS A 145 -6.84 -18.20 -12.83
CA LYS A 145 -6.41 -18.16 -14.24
C LYS A 145 -5.18 -19.02 -14.54
N GLU A 146 -4.40 -19.35 -13.53
CA GLU A 146 -3.27 -20.27 -13.63
C GLU A 146 -3.77 -21.69 -13.33
N ASP A 147 -4.55 -22.27 -14.26
CA ASP A 147 -5.21 -23.57 -14.09
C ASP A 147 -4.26 -24.77 -13.97
N ASP A 148 -2.95 -24.54 -13.93
CA ASP A 148 -1.93 -25.60 -13.91
C ASP A 148 -0.73 -25.26 -13.01
N VAL A 149 -0.96 -25.10 -11.69
CA VAL A 149 0.18 -25.13 -10.73
C VAL A 149 0.29 -26.54 -10.20
N PRO A 150 1.25 -27.38 -10.68
CA PRO A 150 1.45 -28.73 -10.15
C PRO A 150 1.90 -28.63 -8.68
N GLY A 151 1.14 -29.24 -7.77
CA GLY A 151 1.58 -29.49 -6.40
C GLY A 151 0.92 -28.67 -5.29
N ILE A 152 -0.09 -27.85 -5.57
CA ILE A 152 -0.91 -27.27 -4.50
C ILE A 152 -2.13 -28.15 -4.30
N ASP A 153 -2.13 -28.91 -3.18
CA ASP A 153 -3.28 -29.65 -2.72
C ASP A 153 -4.40 -28.66 -2.32
N ARG A 154 -5.48 -28.63 -3.11
CA ARG A 154 -6.60 -27.67 -2.96
C ARG A 154 -7.58 -28.03 -1.84
N HIS A 155 -7.23 -28.97 -0.97
CA HIS A 155 -8.06 -29.41 0.17
C HIS A 155 -7.76 -28.66 1.47
N ILE A 156 -7.50 -27.36 1.43
CA ILE A 156 -7.62 -26.55 2.64
C ILE A 156 -9.11 -26.22 2.81
N ASN A 157 -9.76 -27.04 3.60
CA ASN A 157 -11.16 -26.87 3.98
C ASN A 157 -11.28 -25.57 4.83
N PRO A 158 -12.12 -24.58 4.45
CA PRO A 158 -12.25 -23.33 5.21
C PRO A 158 -13.01 -23.45 6.55
N GLU A 159 -13.35 -24.68 6.97
CA GLU A 159 -14.15 -24.94 8.19
C GLU A 159 -13.39 -25.71 9.29
N SER A 160 -12.08 -25.47 9.47
CA SER A 160 -11.36 -26.00 10.63
C SER A 160 -10.69 -24.90 11.45
#